data_8d3eeff2c196e2cb4eb0b0ce425ec680
#
_entry.id   8d3eeff2c196e2cb4eb0b0ce425ec680
#
_cell.length_a   1.000
_cell.length_b   1.000
_cell.length_c   1.000
_cell.angle_alpha   90.00
_cell.angle_beta   90.00
_cell.angle_gamma   90.00
#
_symmetry.space_group_name_H-M   'P 1'
#
loop_
_entity.id
_entity.type
_entity.pdbx_description
1 polymer ?
#
loop_
_entity_poly.entity_id
_entity_poly.type
_entity_poly.pdbx_seq_one_letter_code
_entity_poly.pdbx_strand_id
1 'polypeptide(L)'
;MSVWITSSPRIVEDIHKHQPEEKWAKYEAMQREYMTKVVPFLYSRGCKVWGWARHLVMNTIALFRPMIRQGTEGDMKTVLHKSCALVAQTFMLAMSEAGYDTCPVEGFDARRVRKVLGLPSSVEPSLIVSCGIRDEKRALGDRIRVPFESVYERMGK
;
A
#
# COMPACT_ATOMS: atom_id res chain seq x y z
N MET A 1 8.35 -3.19 12.69
CA MET A 1 7.28 -3.68 11.82
C MET A 1 6.35 -4.71 12.48
N SER A 2 6.52 -5.02 13.75
CA SER A 2 5.79 -6.09 14.45
C SER A 2 4.55 -5.65 15.23
N VAL A 3 4.27 -4.37 15.37
CA VAL A 3 3.21 -3.87 16.29
C VAL A 3 1.84 -3.72 15.61
N TRP A 4 1.78 -3.67 14.28
CA TRP A 4 0.52 -3.44 13.55
C TRP A 4 -0.24 -4.70 13.15
N ILE A 5 0.37 -5.88 13.33
CA ILE A 5 -0.10 -7.11 12.69
C ILE A 5 -0.85 -8.03 13.66
N THR A 6 -0.66 -7.92 14.97
CA THR A 6 -1.04 -9.01 15.86
C THR A 6 -2.39 -8.90 16.56
N SER A 7 -3.06 -7.83 16.49
CA SER A 7 -4.45 -7.69 16.97
C SER A 7 -4.90 -6.24 16.82
N SER A 8 -5.31 -5.85 15.63
CA SER A 8 -6.15 -4.68 15.61
C SER A 8 -7.49 -5.08 16.25
N PRO A 9 -7.84 -4.59 17.43
CA PRO A 9 -9.16 -4.82 18.02
C PRO A 9 -10.29 -4.49 17.06
N ARG A 10 -10.03 -3.55 16.13
CA ARG A 10 -10.94 -3.14 15.07
C ARG A 10 -11.25 -4.24 14.06
N ILE A 11 -10.29 -5.11 13.72
CA ILE A 11 -10.54 -6.22 12.78
C ILE A 11 -11.48 -7.25 13.42
N VAL A 12 -11.26 -7.57 14.70
CA VAL A 12 -12.13 -8.48 15.45
C VAL A 12 -13.52 -7.88 15.60
N GLU A 13 -13.61 -6.61 15.97
CA GLU A 13 -14.88 -5.86 16.05
C GLU A 13 -15.60 -5.83 14.71
N ASP A 14 -14.90 -5.65 13.61
CA ASP A 14 -15.45 -5.64 12.27
C ASP A 14 -15.98 -7.03 11.84
N ILE A 15 -15.25 -8.09 12.20
CA ILE A 15 -15.72 -9.48 12.00
C ILE A 15 -17.01 -9.72 12.78
N HIS A 16 -17.08 -9.34 14.05
CA HIS A 16 -18.26 -9.51 14.89
C HIS A 16 -19.44 -8.70 14.37
N LYS A 17 -19.21 -7.54 13.82
CA LYS A 17 -20.25 -6.67 13.28
C LYS A 17 -20.87 -7.16 11.97
N HIS A 18 -20.08 -7.80 11.10
CA HIS A 18 -20.50 -8.14 9.74
C HIS A 18 -20.69 -9.64 9.50
N GLN A 19 -20.31 -10.51 10.44
CA GLN A 19 -20.43 -11.96 10.29
C GLN A 19 -21.35 -12.58 11.36
N PRO A 20 -22.07 -13.67 11.01
CA PRO A 20 -22.85 -14.43 11.98
C PRO A 20 -21.96 -15.02 13.09
N GLU A 21 -22.46 -15.04 14.31
CA GLU A 21 -21.74 -15.49 15.51
C GLU A 21 -21.12 -16.90 15.36
N GLU A 22 -21.82 -17.80 14.71
CA GLU A 22 -21.35 -19.17 14.42
C GLU A 22 -20.00 -19.20 13.66
N LYS A 23 -19.67 -18.12 12.95
CA LYS A 23 -18.48 -18.04 12.08
C LYS A 23 -17.34 -17.23 12.70
N TRP A 24 -17.54 -16.55 13.82
CA TRP A 24 -16.53 -15.65 14.41
C TRP A 24 -15.20 -16.37 14.66
N ALA A 25 -15.24 -17.50 15.38
CA ALA A 25 -14.03 -18.27 15.69
C ALA A 25 -13.26 -18.69 14.43
N LYS A 26 -13.96 -19.05 13.35
CA LYS A 26 -13.34 -19.41 12.08
C LYS A 26 -12.67 -18.23 11.39
N TYR A 27 -13.35 -17.09 11.33
CA TYR A 27 -12.81 -15.88 10.68
C TYR A 27 -11.66 -15.27 11.48
N GLU A 28 -11.74 -15.25 12.80
CA GLU A 28 -10.66 -14.81 13.66
C GLU A 28 -9.42 -15.72 13.53
N ALA A 29 -9.60 -17.03 13.51
CA ALA A 29 -8.51 -17.97 13.31
C ALA A 29 -7.84 -17.79 11.94
N MET A 30 -8.65 -17.66 10.89
CA MET A 30 -8.18 -17.41 9.52
C MET A 30 -7.42 -16.07 9.44
N GLN A 31 -7.95 -15.02 10.02
CA GLN A 31 -7.32 -13.70 10.05
C GLN A 31 -6.01 -13.73 10.84
N ARG A 32 -6.00 -14.41 11.98
CA ARG A 32 -4.79 -14.59 12.79
C ARG A 32 -3.72 -15.36 12.02
N GLU A 33 -4.10 -16.46 11.36
CA GLU A 33 -3.17 -17.24 10.54
C GLU A 33 -2.61 -16.41 9.36
N TYR A 34 -3.47 -15.68 8.68
CA TYR A 34 -3.07 -14.79 7.60
C TYR A 34 -2.05 -13.75 8.09
N MET A 35 -2.33 -13.06 9.19
CA MET A 35 -1.46 -12.01 9.72
C MET A 35 -0.16 -12.55 10.33
N THR A 36 -0.18 -13.75 10.92
CA THR A 36 1.01 -14.29 11.60
C THR A 36 1.90 -15.16 10.72
N LYS A 37 1.35 -15.79 9.68
CA LYS A 37 2.10 -16.69 8.79
C LYS A 37 2.24 -16.14 7.38
N VAL A 38 1.11 -15.77 6.75
CA VAL A 38 1.09 -15.40 5.32
C VAL A 38 1.73 -14.03 5.10
N VAL A 39 1.33 -13.03 5.88
CA VAL A 39 1.86 -11.66 5.74
C VAL A 39 3.37 -11.61 6.02
N PRO A 40 3.90 -12.17 7.12
CA PRO A 40 5.34 -12.21 7.33
C PRO A 40 6.10 -12.98 6.24
N PHE A 41 5.55 -14.09 5.74
CA PHE A 41 6.16 -14.83 4.63
C PHE A 41 6.23 -14.00 3.37
N LEU A 42 5.13 -13.33 2.98
CA LEU A 42 5.07 -12.51 1.77
C LEU A 42 5.94 -11.25 1.87
N TYR A 43 5.93 -10.57 3.01
CA TYR A 43 6.61 -9.27 3.19
C TYR A 43 7.94 -9.36 3.94
N SER A 44 8.42 -10.57 4.29
CA SER A 44 9.73 -10.73 4.90
C SER A 44 10.82 -10.25 3.94
N ARG A 45 11.65 -9.34 4.43
CA ARG A 45 12.88 -8.95 3.75
C ARG A 45 13.99 -9.88 4.20
N GLY A 46 14.55 -10.61 3.26
CA GLY A 46 15.73 -11.44 3.43
C GLY A 46 16.87 -10.99 2.53
N CYS A 47 17.86 -11.82 2.34
CA CYS A 47 18.81 -11.65 1.26
C CYS A 47 18.13 -11.91 -0.10
N LYS A 48 18.73 -11.44 -1.19
CA LYS A 48 18.20 -11.63 -2.56
C LYS A 48 17.84 -13.09 -2.88
N VAL A 49 18.58 -14.02 -2.27
CA VAL A 49 18.35 -15.47 -2.39
C VAL A 49 16.99 -15.88 -1.84
N TRP A 50 16.56 -15.31 -0.72
CA TRP A 50 15.24 -15.61 -0.14
C TRP A 50 14.08 -15.15 -1.03
N GLY A 51 14.19 -13.96 -1.61
CA GLY A 51 13.21 -13.47 -2.57
C GLY A 51 13.08 -14.38 -3.79
N TRP A 52 14.20 -14.87 -4.29
CA TRP A 52 14.24 -15.80 -5.41
C TRP A 52 13.66 -17.18 -5.06
N ALA A 53 14.03 -17.75 -3.90
CA ALA A 53 13.48 -19.01 -3.42
C ALA A 53 11.95 -18.95 -3.24
N ARG A 54 11.46 -17.88 -2.64
CA ARG A 54 10.02 -17.62 -2.50
C ARG A 54 9.33 -17.52 -3.86
N HIS A 55 9.92 -16.80 -4.82
CA HIS A 55 9.40 -16.68 -6.18
C HIS A 55 9.30 -18.05 -6.86
N LEU A 56 10.31 -18.89 -6.73
CA LEU A 56 10.31 -20.25 -7.27
C LEU A 56 9.20 -21.10 -6.67
N VAL A 57 9.05 -21.11 -5.35
CA VAL A 57 8.00 -21.84 -4.63
C VAL A 57 6.61 -21.38 -5.09
N MET A 58 6.38 -20.06 -5.13
CA MET A 58 5.08 -19.51 -5.55
C MET A 58 4.74 -19.88 -7.00
N ASN A 59 5.71 -19.80 -7.91
CA ASN A 59 5.49 -20.19 -9.30
C ASN A 59 5.26 -21.70 -9.48
N THR A 60 5.93 -22.55 -8.70
CA THR A 60 5.68 -24.00 -8.72
C THR A 60 4.26 -24.32 -8.26
N ILE A 61 3.80 -23.70 -7.18
CA ILE A 61 2.42 -23.88 -6.71
C ILE A 61 1.42 -23.32 -7.74
N ALA A 62 1.75 -22.22 -8.41
CA ALA A 62 0.91 -21.59 -9.43
C ALA A 62 0.72 -22.43 -10.72
N LEU A 63 1.46 -23.52 -10.90
CA LEU A 63 1.23 -24.49 -11.97
C LEU A 63 -0.02 -25.36 -11.70
N PHE A 64 -0.33 -25.57 -10.41
CA PHE A 64 -1.42 -26.48 -10.00
C PHE A 64 -2.67 -25.74 -9.51
N ARG A 65 -2.55 -24.48 -9.10
CA ARG A 65 -3.68 -23.68 -8.63
C ARG A 65 -3.42 -22.18 -8.85
N PRO A 66 -4.49 -21.37 -9.03
CA PRO A 66 -4.33 -19.91 -9.09
C PRO A 66 -3.63 -19.37 -7.85
N MET A 67 -2.52 -18.69 -8.04
CA MET A 67 -1.72 -18.09 -6.97
C MET A 67 -1.01 -16.82 -7.47
N ILE A 68 -0.70 -15.91 -6.56
CA ILE A 68 0.12 -14.73 -6.84
C ILE A 68 1.51 -15.19 -7.27
N ARG A 69 1.97 -14.72 -8.43
CA ARG A 69 3.30 -15.06 -8.98
C ARG A 69 4.39 -14.04 -8.64
N GLN A 70 3.98 -12.89 -8.15
CA GLN A 70 4.86 -11.78 -7.76
C GLN A 70 5.48 -12.07 -6.39
N GLY A 71 6.63 -12.72 -6.37
CA GLY A 71 7.28 -13.19 -5.14
C GLY A 71 8.66 -12.61 -4.88
N THR A 72 9.18 -11.77 -5.79
CA THR A 72 10.49 -11.14 -5.61
C THR A 72 10.46 -10.02 -4.58
N GLU A 73 11.62 -9.60 -4.08
CA GLU A 73 11.70 -8.42 -3.20
C GLU A 73 11.28 -7.12 -3.91
N GLY A 74 11.56 -7.02 -5.21
CA GLY A 74 11.13 -5.90 -6.04
C GLY A 74 9.61 -5.83 -6.15
N ASP A 75 8.94 -6.97 -6.36
CA ASP A 75 7.49 -7.04 -6.40
C ASP A 75 6.87 -6.60 -5.08
N MET A 76 7.40 -7.09 -3.96
CA MET A 76 6.91 -6.72 -2.62
C MET A 76 7.12 -5.24 -2.32
N LYS A 77 8.26 -4.68 -2.74
CA LYS A 77 8.51 -3.25 -2.64
C LYS A 77 7.48 -2.44 -3.43
N THR A 78 7.19 -2.86 -4.66
CA THR A 78 6.17 -2.23 -5.51
C THR A 78 4.78 -2.28 -4.86
N VAL A 79 4.40 -3.40 -4.24
CA VAL A 79 3.12 -3.52 -3.52
C VAL A 79 3.06 -2.55 -2.33
N LEU A 80 4.15 -2.42 -1.57
CA LEU A 80 4.22 -1.48 -0.45
C LEU A 80 4.08 -0.02 -0.91
N HIS A 81 4.75 0.36 -2.00
CA HIS A 81 4.61 1.71 -2.57
C HIS A 81 3.19 1.98 -3.07
N LYS A 82 2.55 1.01 -3.74
CA LYS A 82 1.13 1.12 -4.13
C LYS A 82 0.21 1.33 -2.93
N SER A 83 0.42 0.58 -1.86
CA SER A 83 -0.37 0.73 -0.63
C SER A 83 -0.18 2.12 0.00
N CYS A 84 1.05 2.65 0.02
CA CYS A 84 1.30 4.02 0.46
C CYS A 84 0.61 5.06 -0.44
N ALA A 85 0.63 4.84 -1.76
CA ALA A 85 -0.02 5.74 -2.71
C ALA A 85 -1.55 5.79 -2.53
N LEU A 86 -2.19 4.65 -2.21
CA LEU A 86 -3.63 4.61 -1.91
C LEU A 86 -3.98 5.43 -0.66
N VAL A 87 -3.16 5.34 0.39
CA VAL A 87 -3.34 6.16 1.60
C VAL A 87 -3.13 7.64 1.30
N ALA A 88 -2.09 7.97 0.53
CA ALA A 88 -1.82 9.34 0.12
C ALA A 88 -2.96 9.92 -0.74
N GLN A 89 -3.52 9.14 -1.65
CA GLN A 89 -4.67 9.54 -2.47
C GLN A 89 -5.90 9.84 -1.58
N THR A 90 -6.18 8.99 -0.61
CA THR A 90 -7.28 9.21 0.35
C THR A 90 -7.06 10.50 1.14
N PHE A 91 -5.83 10.74 1.60
CA PHE A 91 -5.46 11.98 2.28
C PHE A 91 -5.69 13.21 1.37
N MET A 92 -5.23 13.15 0.11
CA MET A 92 -5.40 14.26 -0.83
C MET A 92 -6.88 14.57 -1.10
N LEU A 93 -7.73 13.56 -1.21
CA LEU A 93 -9.17 13.75 -1.39
C LEU A 93 -9.81 14.39 -0.15
N ALA A 94 -9.49 13.89 1.04
CA ALA A 94 -9.99 14.46 2.29
C ALA A 94 -9.56 15.93 2.48
N MET A 95 -8.31 16.25 2.13
CA MET A 95 -7.82 17.64 2.20
C MET A 95 -8.51 18.53 1.17
N SER A 96 -8.78 18.03 -0.02
CA SER A 96 -9.54 18.77 -1.03
C SER A 96 -10.95 19.08 -0.58
N GLU A 97 -11.63 18.14 0.09
CA GLU A 97 -12.95 18.37 0.69
C GLU A 97 -12.88 19.41 1.82
N ALA A 98 -11.81 19.40 2.59
CA ALA A 98 -11.57 20.39 3.65
C ALA A 98 -11.13 21.78 3.13
N GLY A 99 -11.04 21.98 1.82
CA GLY A 99 -10.69 23.25 1.19
C GLY A 99 -9.18 23.50 1.06
N TYR A 100 -8.35 22.48 1.22
CA TYR A 100 -6.90 22.55 1.03
C TYR A 100 -6.48 22.00 -0.33
N ASP A 101 -5.45 22.60 -0.90
CA ASP A 101 -4.75 22.04 -2.05
C ASP A 101 -3.60 21.15 -1.59
N THR A 102 -3.35 20.11 -2.37
CA THR A 102 -2.27 19.15 -2.11
C THR A 102 -1.44 18.94 -3.38
N CYS A 103 -0.15 18.64 -3.18
CA CYS A 103 0.74 18.30 -4.28
C CYS A 103 1.59 17.08 -3.90
N PRO A 104 1.44 15.94 -4.59
CA PRO A 104 2.30 14.79 -4.41
C PRO A 104 3.64 15.02 -5.11
N VAL A 105 4.73 14.66 -4.45
CA VAL A 105 6.10 14.79 -4.94
C VAL A 105 6.78 13.43 -4.81
N GLU A 106 7.23 12.88 -5.93
CA GLU A 106 8.00 11.62 -5.99
C GLU A 106 9.49 11.87 -6.31
N GLY A 107 9.78 12.98 -7.00
CA GLY A 107 11.14 13.35 -7.41
C GLY A 107 11.96 14.02 -6.30
N PHE A 108 12.29 13.30 -5.23
CA PHE A 108 13.07 13.80 -4.12
C PHE A 108 14.29 12.91 -3.79
N ASP A 109 15.29 13.49 -3.12
CA ASP A 109 16.44 12.73 -2.60
C ASP A 109 16.06 11.99 -1.30
N ALA A 110 15.77 10.71 -1.43
CA ALA A 110 15.37 9.86 -0.30
C ALA A 110 16.43 9.78 0.81
N ARG A 111 17.72 9.98 0.51
CA ARG A 111 18.78 9.98 1.55
C ARG A 111 18.70 11.24 2.40
N ARG A 112 18.52 12.40 1.75
CA ARG A 112 18.34 13.68 2.45
C ARG A 112 17.07 13.69 3.28
N VAL A 113 15.95 13.22 2.73
CA VAL A 113 14.68 13.11 3.44
C VAL A 113 14.84 12.25 4.70
N ARG A 114 15.45 11.06 4.60
CA ARG A 114 15.71 10.22 5.78
C ARG A 114 16.56 10.94 6.83
N LYS A 115 17.60 11.65 6.39
CA LYS A 115 18.47 12.38 7.31
C LYS A 115 17.73 13.49 8.05
N VAL A 116 16.92 14.27 7.34
CA VAL A 116 16.13 15.36 7.92
C VAL A 116 15.11 14.85 8.92
N LEU A 117 14.45 13.71 8.60
CA LEU A 117 13.41 13.11 9.44
C LEU A 117 13.98 12.16 10.52
N GLY A 118 15.29 11.97 10.60
CA GLY A 118 15.90 11.03 11.55
C GLY A 118 15.51 9.57 11.33
N LEU A 119 15.17 9.19 10.10
CA LEU A 119 14.71 7.83 9.77
C LEU A 119 15.87 6.88 9.54
N PRO A 120 15.77 5.62 10.00
CA PRO A 120 16.79 4.61 9.76
C PRO A 120 16.93 4.27 8.26
N SER A 121 18.08 3.73 7.87
CA SER A 121 18.38 3.37 6.47
C SER A 121 17.43 2.31 5.89
N SER A 122 16.79 1.52 6.74
CA SER A 122 15.81 0.50 6.37
C SER A 122 14.44 1.09 5.96
N VAL A 123 14.17 2.35 6.27
CA VAL A 123 12.93 3.03 5.89
C VAL A 123 13.11 3.68 4.52
N GLU A 124 12.16 3.46 3.64
CA GLU A 124 12.11 4.06 2.32
C GLU A 124 10.91 5.00 2.20
N PRO A 125 11.12 6.32 2.05
CA PRO A 125 10.04 7.25 1.76
C PRO A 125 9.43 6.92 0.40
N SER A 126 8.11 6.79 0.32
CA SER A 126 7.41 6.46 -0.93
C SER A 126 7.10 7.70 -1.74
N LEU A 127 6.51 8.68 -1.09
CA LEU A 127 6.19 9.98 -1.66
C LEU A 127 6.07 11.02 -0.54
N ILE A 128 6.13 12.27 -0.92
CA ILE A 128 5.87 13.43 -0.05
C ILE A 128 4.60 14.08 -0.56
N VAL A 129 3.69 14.44 0.33
CA VAL A 129 2.52 15.24 -0.03
C VAL A 129 2.61 16.57 0.71
N SER A 130 2.76 17.66 -0.02
CA SER A 130 2.58 18.99 0.54
C SER A 130 1.09 19.32 0.59
N CYS A 131 0.68 20.04 1.63
CA CYS A 131 -0.70 20.45 1.83
C CYS A 131 -0.73 21.90 2.32
N GLY A 132 -1.65 22.70 1.80
CA GLY A 132 -1.80 24.09 2.20
C GLY A 132 -2.88 24.82 1.41
N ILE A 133 -3.01 26.10 1.70
CA ILE A 133 -3.91 27.00 0.96
C ILE A 133 -3.17 27.46 -0.30
N ARG A 134 -3.82 27.34 -1.46
CA ARG A 134 -3.25 27.75 -2.74
C ARG A 134 -3.04 29.25 -2.80
N ASP A 135 -1.88 29.68 -3.19
CA ASP A 135 -1.61 31.06 -3.60
C ASP A 135 -1.89 31.20 -5.11
N GLU A 136 -3.02 31.81 -5.45
CA GLU A 136 -3.45 31.99 -6.84
C GLU A 136 -2.45 32.82 -7.67
N LYS A 137 -1.70 33.72 -7.03
CA LYS A 137 -0.69 34.55 -7.69
C LYS A 137 0.56 33.76 -8.09
N ARG A 138 0.82 32.63 -7.42
CA ARG A 138 1.99 31.77 -7.67
C ARG A 138 1.64 30.43 -8.28
N ALA A 139 0.37 30.24 -8.62
CA ALA A 139 -0.06 29.02 -9.27
C ALA A 139 0.59 28.87 -10.67
N LEU A 140 1.04 27.66 -10.99
CA LEU A 140 1.69 27.34 -12.28
C LEU A 140 0.71 27.25 -13.47
N GLY A 141 -0.42 27.97 -13.39
CA GLY A 141 -1.47 27.98 -14.41
C GLY A 141 -2.71 27.18 -14.02
N ASP A 142 -3.59 26.96 -15.00
CA ASP A 142 -4.85 26.28 -14.81
C ASP A 142 -4.67 24.78 -14.60
N ARG A 143 -5.64 24.16 -13.91
CA ARG A 143 -5.67 22.70 -13.72
C ARG A 143 -6.00 22.01 -15.03
N ILE A 144 -5.00 21.43 -15.68
CA ILE A 144 -5.18 20.61 -16.86
C ILE A 144 -5.63 19.19 -16.44
N ARG A 145 -6.66 18.68 -17.09
CA ARG A 145 -7.12 17.30 -16.93
C ARG A 145 -7.15 16.63 -18.30
N VAL A 146 -6.65 15.41 -18.36
CA VAL A 146 -6.78 14.58 -19.55
C VAL A 146 -8.25 14.24 -19.73
N PRO A 147 -8.82 14.36 -20.96
CA PRO A 147 -10.19 13.96 -21.24
C PRO A 147 -10.44 12.50 -20.83
N PHE A 148 -11.63 12.23 -20.29
CA PHE A 148 -11.99 10.91 -19.79
C PHE A 148 -11.84 9.82 -20.86
N GLU A 149 -12.23 10.12 -22.10
CA GLU A 149 -12.17 9.24 -23.26
C GLU A 149 -10.73 8.82 -23.62
N SER A 150 -9.74 9.63 -23.23
CA SER A 150 -8.32 9.32 -23.48
C SER A 150 -7.71 8.36 -22.45
N VAL A 151 -8.37 8.18 -21.31
CA VAL A 151 -7.86 7.37 -20.19
C VAL A 151 -8.78 6.21 -19.82
N TYR A 152 -9.95 6.13 -20.44
CA TYR A 152 -10.94 5.09 -20.17
C TYR A 152 -11.24 4.29 -21.43
N GLU A 153 -11.05 2.99 -21.36
CA GLU A 153 -11.47 2.03 -22.37
C GLU A 153 -12.43 1.01 -21.75
N ARG A 154 -13.62 0.90 -22.30
CA ARG A 154 -14.59 -0.11 -21.88
C ARG A 154 -14.25 -1.47 -22.47
N MET A 155 -13.78 -2.37 -21.66
CA MET A 155 -13.54 -3.76 -22.04
C MET A 155 -14.82 -4.57 -21.90
N GLY A 156 -15.23 -5.19 -22.98
CA GLY A 156 -16.40 -6.08 -23.02
C GLY A 156 -17.46 -5.64 -24.04
N LYS A 157 -18.20 -6.64 -24.54
CA LYS A 157 -19.34 -6.46 -25.48
C LYS A 157 -20.50 -5.82 -24.77
#